data_9a481acffd46a2141f887432989fa209
#
_entry.id   9a481acffd46a2141f887432989fa209
#
_cell.length_a   1.000
_cell.length_b   1.000
_cell.length_c   1.000
_cell.angle_alpha   90.00
_cell.angle_beta   90.00
_cell.angle_gamma   90.00
#
_symmetry.space_group_name_H-M   'P 1'
#
loop_
_entity.id
_entity.type
_entity.pdbx_description
1 polymer ?
#
loop_
_entity_poly.entity_id
_entity_poly.type
_entity_poly.pdbx_seq_one_letter_code
_entity_poly.pdbx_strand_id
1 'polypeptide(L)'
;DEIIAPDHSHLFAAVGSAMNYSENVCVPVEDIIARLKGKIKLEFEVERMEPLFENQFAYDEFTKRHSSHHVKTADIASYKGNCYLGIDAGSTTTKVALVDEDGNLLYSFYSSNNGSPLATTIKAIKEIYTLLPPEAKIVQSCSTGYGEALIKSALMLDEGEVETVSHFYAAAFFDPEVDCIIDIGGQDMKCIKIKNQTVDSVQLNEACSSGCGSFIETFAKSLNFTVQDFAKAALFANHPIDLGTRCTVFMNSKVKQAQKEGAEVADISAGLAYSVIKNALYKVIKISDPDDLGKHIVVQGGTFYNDAVLRSFEKITGVQAIRPDIAGIMGAFGAALIARERYDGISESSMLSIDKINSLTYETKLTRCKGCTNSCHLTINKFSGGRQFITGNRCERGLGKEKNKEKLPNLFDYKFHRLFDYEPLSEEKATRGTVGIPRVLNMYENYPFWYTFFTKLGYRVVLSPQSSHKLYELGIESIPSESECYPAKLAHGHIMWLIKQGVK
;
A
#
# COMPACT_ATOMS: atom_id res chain seq x y z
N ASP A 1 -17.85 9.41 37.99
CA ASP A 1 -16.45 9.90 38.05
C ASP A 1 -16.35 11.21 37.28
N GLU A 2 -15.77 12.22 37.90
CA GLU A 2 -15.61 13.55 37.34
C GLU A 2 -14.28 13.63 36.60
N ILE A 3 -14.29 14.10 35.34
CA ILE A 3 -13.07 14.37 34.58
C ILE A 3 -12.75 15.85 34.68
N ILE A 4 -11.61 16.19 35.28
CA ILE A 4 -11.15 17.56 35.45
C ILE A 4 -10.17 17.88 34.32
N ALA A 5 -10.48 18.88 33.51
CA ALA A 5 -9.59 19.42 32.49
C ALA A 5 -9.16 20.85 32.90
N PRO A 6 -8.07 21.02 33.67
CA PRO A 6 -7.65 22.33 34.14
C PRO A 6 -7.14 23.20 32.99
N ASP A 7 -7.27 24.52 33.18
CA ASP A 7 -6.61 25.51 32.34
C ASP A 7 -5.10 25.26 32.33
N HIS A 8 -4.47 25.43 31.16
CA HIS A 8 -3.04 25.20 30.97
C HIS A 8 -2.55 23.76 31.22
N SER A 9 -3.41 22.72 31.09
CA SER A 9 -3.04 21.31 31.26
C SER A 9 -1.79 20.89 30.46
N HIS A 10 -1.56 21.50 29.31
CA HIS A 10 -0.38 21.30 28.45
C HIS A 10 0.94 21.74 29.08
N LEU A 11 0.91 22.59 30.13
CA LEU A 11 2.09 23.06 30.88
C LEU A 11 2.35 22.23 32.14
N PHE A 12 1.53 21.26 32.48
CA PHE A 12 1.59 20.57 33.78
C PHE A 12 2.94 19.90 34.06
N ALA A 13 3.59 19.36 33.01
CA ALA A 13 4.93 18.79 33.17
C ALA A 13 5.97 19.87 33.62
N ALA A 14 5.92 21.05 33.03
CA ALA A 14 6.80 22.16 33.36
C ALA A 14 6.46 22.75 34.74
N VAL A 15 5.18 22.89 35.05
CA VAL A 15 4.70 23.35 36.36
C VAL A 15 5.11 22.37 37.45
N GLY A 16 4.91 21.07 37.25
CA GLY A 16 5.32 20.04 38.21
C GLY A 16 6.84 20.02 38.43
N SER A 17 7.62 20.22 37.36
CA SER A 17 9.08 20.36 37.48
C SER A 17 9.48 21.60 38.30
N ALA A 18 8.82 22.74 38.10
CA ALA A 18 9.06 23.96 38.86
C ALA A 18 8.63 23.82 40.32
N MET A 19 7.53 23.11 40.61
CA MET A 19 7.07 22.84 41.96
C MET A 19 7.97 21.86 42.74
N ASN A 20 8.74 21.04 42.03
CA ASN A 20 9.72 20.14 42.65
C ASN A 20 11.07 20.79 42.88
N TYR A 21 11.09 22.11 43.07
CA TYR A 21 12.27 22.90 43.37
C TYR A 21 12.87 22.53 44.74
N SER A 22 14.20 22.46 44.77
CA SER A 22 14.95 22.27 46.02
C SER A 22 16.13 23.25 46.06
N GLU A 23 16.26 24.02 47.14
CA GLU A 23 17.36 24.99 47.35
C GLU A 23 18.75 24.35 47.26
N ASN A 24 18.85 23.05 47.53
CA ASN A 24 20.11 22.32 47.52
C ASN A 24 20.61 21.95 46.10
N VAL A 25 19.85 22.24 45.07
CA VAL A 25 20.15 21.85 43.67
C VAL A 25 20.11 23.06 42.72
N CYS A 26 20.26 24.27 43.26
CA CYS A 26 20.30 25.48 42.45
C CYS A 26 21.66 25.65 41.77
N VAL A 27 21.64 25.88 40.47
CA VAL A 27 22.83 26.23 39.68
C VAL A 27 22.74 27.70 39.30
N PRO A 28 23.79 28.51 39.58
CA PRO A 28 23.84 29.91 39.16
C PRO A 28 23.68 30.05 37.65
N VAL A 29 22.97 31.10 37.23
CA VAL A 29 22.73 31.35 35.79
C VAL A 29 24.03 31.54 35.01
N GLU A 30 25.04 32.17 35.66
CA GLU A 30 26.37 32.34 35.10
C GLU A 30 27.05 31.01 34.76
N ASP A 31 26.88 29.99 35.61
CA ASP A 31 27.44 28.66 35.38
C ASP A 31 26.75 27.96 34.23
N ILE A 32 25.41 28.13 34.08
CA ILE A 32 24.66 27.63 32.95
C ILE A 32 25.15 28.28 31.66
N ILE A 33 25.27 29.60 31.63
CA ILE A 33 25.80 30.36 30.50
C ILE A 33 27.24 29.93 30.15
N ALA A 34 28.08 29.72 31.15
CA ALA A 34 29.46 29.25 30.92
C ALA A 34 29.50 27.85 30.31
N ARG A 35 28.64 26.93 30.77
CA ARG A 35 28.51 25.59 30.17
C ARG A 35 28.02 25.65 28.75
N LEU A 36 27.03 26.48 28.44
CA LEU A 36 26.49 26.65 27.09
C LEU A 36 27.49 27.28 26.10
N LYS A 37 28.42 28.11 26.60
CA LYS A 37 29.51 28.69 25.79
C LYS A 37 30.70 27.74 25.62
N GLY A 38 30.80 26.70 26.43
CA GLY A 38 31.83 25.67 26.33
C GLY A 38 31.61 24.79 25.08
N LYS A 39 32.70 24.23 24.52
CA LYS A 39 32.59 23.19 23.51
C LYS A 39 32.02 21.93 24.16
N ILE A 40 30.73 21.71 24.01
CA ILE A 40 30.09 20.45 24.41
C ILE A 40 30.56 19.37 23.44
N LYS A 41 31.32 18.38 23.93
CA LYS A 41 31.52 17.15 23.17
C LYS A 41 30.20 16.38 23.20
N LEU A 42 29.46 16.46 22.12
CA LEU A 42 28.29 15.63 21.94
C LEU A 42 28.74 14.24 21.48
N GLU A 43 28.63 13.26 22.35
CA GLU A 43 28.68 11.86 21.95
C GLU A 43 27.29 11.51 21.43
N PHE A 44 27.18 11.20 20.13
CA PHE A 44 25.93 10.86 19.51
C PHE A 44 25.72 9.33 19.64
N GLU A 45 24.59 8.91 20.19
CA GLU A 45 24.14 7.51 20.16
C GLU A 45 23.56 7.15 18.77
N VAL A 46 23.08 8.15 18.02
CA VAL A 46 22.54 7.97 16.69
C VAL A 46 23.66 8.19 15.66
N GLU A 47 23.94 7.15 14.88
CA GLU A 47 24.91 7.22 13.80
C GLU A 47 24.54 8.28 12.76
N ARG A 48 25.55 8.88 12.14
CA ARG A 48 25.40 9.89 11.11
C ARG A 48 25.77 9.30 9.74
N MET A 49 25.12 9.84 8.70
CA MET A 49 25.36 9.47 7.32
C MET A 49 25.99 10.62 6.56
N GLU A 50 26.44 10.32 5.35
CA GLU A 50 26.97 11.36 4.46
C GLU A 50 25.85 12.31 3.98
N PRO A 51 26.16 13.60 3.78
CA PRO A 51 25.26 14.55 3.14
C PRO A 51 24.75 14.05 1.79
N LEU A 52 23.52 14.41 1.44
CA LEU A 52 22.96 14.08 0.14
C LEU A 52 23.70 14.82 -0.97
N PHE A 53 23.94 16.10 -0.79
CA PHE A 53 24.73 16.94 -1.67
C PHE A 53 25.78 17.72 -0.88
N GLU A 54 27.00 17.76 -1.37
CA GLU A 54 28.09 18.48 -0.73
C GLU A 54 27.96 20.01 -0.89
N ASN A 55 27.37 20.45 -2.00
CA ASN A 55 27.22 21.85 -2.36
C ASN A 55 26.13 22.04 -3.44
N GLN A 56 25.83 23.31 -3.72
CA GLN A 56 24.86 23.69 -4.75
C GLN A 56 25.22 23.18 -6.15
N PHE A 57 26.49 23.18 -6.50
CA PHE A 57 26.93 22.69 -7.82
C PHE A 57 26.58 21.21 -8.02
N ALA A 58 26.80 20.36 -7.03
CA ALA A 58 26.46 18.94 -7.09
C ALA A 58 24.93 18.75 -7.24
N TYR A 59 24.12 19.59 -6.61
CA TYR A 59 22.67 19.56 -6.77
C TYR A 59 22.24 20.05 -8.16
N ASP A 60 22.85 21.09 -8.69
CA ASP A 60 22.53 21.61 -10.03
C ASP A 60 22.84 20.58 -11.12
N GLU A 61 23.98 19.88 -11.03
CA GLU A 61 24.34 18.79 -11.97
C GLU A 61 23.33 17.62 -11.86
N PHE A 62 22.92 17.25 -10.65
CA PHE A 62 21.89 16.24 -10.43
C PHE A 62 20.56 16.66 -11.07
N THR A 63 20.10 17.88 -10.83
CA THR A 63 18.84 18.41 -11.37
C THR A 63 18.88 18.48 -12.89
N LYS A 64 20.00 18.96 -13.47
CA LYS A 64 20.20 19.04 -14.91
C LYS A 64 20.11 17.66 -15.57
N ARG A 65 20.72 16.64 -14.97
CA ARG A 65 20.66 15.26 -15.48
C ARG A 65 19.22 14.73 -15.48
N HIS A 66 18.48 14.90 -14.38
CA HIS A 66 17.12 14.42 -14.31
C HIS A 66 16.13 15.20 -15.17
N SER A 67 16.38 16.48 -15.45
CA SER A 67 15.54 17.30 -16.33
C SER A 67 15.60 16.88 -17.81
N SER A 68 16.53 16.01 -18.19
CA SER A 68 16.60 15.48 -19.57
C SER A 68 15.51 14.42 -19.86
N HIS A 69 14.94 13.81 -18.82
CA HIS A 69 13.93 12.76 -18.95
C HIS A 69 12.50 13.34 -18.84
N HIS A 70 12.09 14.06 -19.88
CA HIS A 70 10.76 14.68 -19.95
C HIS A 70 9.94 14.14 -21.11
N VAL A 71 8.62 14.04 -20.89
CA VAL A 71 7.67 13.73 -21.96
C VAL A 71 7.42 14.99 -22.79
N LYS A 72 7.33 14.84 -24.09
CA LYS A 72 6.90 15.95 -24.93
C LYS A 72 5.44 16.28 -24.64
N THR A 73 5.12 17.57 -24.57
CA THR A 73 3.77 18.05 -24.36
C THR A 73 3.26 18.76 -25.61
N ALA A 74 1.95 18.66 -25.87
CA ALA A 74 1.28 19.41 -26.91
C ALA A 74 0.04 20.10 -26.31
N ASP A 75 -0.35 21.22 -26.92
CA ASP A 75 -1.48 21.97 -26.42
C ASP A 75 -2.80 21.30 -26.83
N ILE A 76 -3.57 20.84 -25.83
CA ILE A 76 -4.87 20.19 -26.03
C ILE A 76 -5.88 21.06 -26.76
N ALA A 77 -5.88 22.39 -26.54
CA ALA A 77 -6.87 23.30 -27.10
C ALA A 77 -6.70 23.52 -28.61
N SER A 78 -5.53 23.28 -29.14
CA SER A 78 -5.21 23.41 -30.56
C SER A 78 -5.03 22.06 -31.28
N TYR A 79 -5.11 20.95 -30.56
CA TYR A 79 -4.87 19.62 -31.11
C TYR A 79 -5.99 19.17 -32.05
N LYS A 80 -5.63 18.43 -33.10
CA LYS A 80 -6.57 17.83 -34.07
C LYS A 80 -6.13 16.39 -34.33
N GLY A 81 -7.06 15.47 -34.23
CA GLY A 81 -6.79 14.05 -34.48
C GLY A 81 -7.22 13.13 -33.34
N ASN A 82 -6.65 11.95 -33.32
CA ASN A 82 -6.99 10.92 -32.36
C ASN A 82 -6.26 11.10 -31.03
N CYS A 83 -6.99 10.93 -29.95
CA CYS A 83 -6.46 10.98 -28.59
C CYS A 83 -6.68 9.63 -27.89
N TYR A 84 -5.80 9.28 -26.98
CA TYR A 84 -5.83 8.04 -26.22
C TYR A 84 -5.84 8.37 -24.73
N LEU A 85 -6.85 7.84 -24.03
CA LEU A 85 -7.09 8.15 -22.63
C LEU A 85 -6.59 7.02 -21.74
N GLY A 86 -5.75 7.36 -20.77
CA GLY A 86 -5.33 6.46 -19.71
C GLY A 86 -5.76 6.93 -18.34
N ILE A 87 -6.26 6.01 -17.51
CA ILE A 87 -6.76 6.30 -16.17
C ILE A 87 -6.12 5.32 -15.19
N ASP A 88 -5.41 5.84 -14.20
CA ASP A 88 -4.94 5.06 -13.05
C ASP A 88 -5.78 5.43 -11.82
N ALA A 89 -6.71 4.53 -11.48
CA ALA A 89 -7.59 4.67 -10.33
C ALA A 89 -7.01 3.92 -9.12
N GLY A 90 -6.10 4.55 -8.42
CA GLY A 90 -5.51 4.00 -7.20
C GLY A 90 -6.47 4.03 -6.01
N SER A 91 -6.03 3.48 -4.87
CA SER A 91 -6.81 3.46 -3.61
C SER A 91 -7.03 4.85 -3.02
N THR A 92 -6.05 5.73 -3.09
CA THR A 92 -6.07 7.07 -2.48
C THR A 92 -6.09 8.20 -3.48
N THR A 93 -5.56 7.99 -4.68
CA THR A 93 -5.41 9.01 -5.72
C THR A 93 -5.89 8.49 -7.07
N THR A 94 -6.41 9.37 -7.88
CA THR A 94 -6.69 9.12 -9.31
C THR A 94 -5.78 9.98 -10.16
N LYS A 95 -5.22 9.36 -11.19
CA LYS A 95 -4.42 10.03 -12.20
C LYS A 95 -5.04 9.77 -13.57
N VAL A 96 -4.97 10.77 -14.44
CA VAL A 96 -5.47 10.66 -15.82
C VAL A 96 -4.42 11.27 -16.75
N ALA A 97 -4.19 10.62 -17.86
CA ALA A 97 -3.34 11.11 -18.93
C ALA A 97 -4.07 11.00 -20.27
N LEU A 98 -3.96 12.03 -21.09
CA LEU A 98 -4.42 12.01 -22.47
C LEU A 98 -3.19 12.20 -23.36
N VAL A 99 -2.99 11.33 -24.31
CA VAL A 99 -1.86 11.39 -25.26
C VAL A 99 -2.35 11.45 -26.69
N ASP A 100 -1.51 12.00 -27.56
CA ASP A 100 -1.74 12.01 -29.01
C ASP A 100 -1.21 10.74 -29.72
N GLU A 101 -1.23 10.71 -31.04
CA GLU A 101 -0.77 9.58 -31.86
C GLU A 101 0.72 9.31 -31.73
N ASP A 102 1.53 10.31 -31.40
CA ASP A 102 2.98 10.18 -31.17
C ASP A 102 3.35 9.85 -29.72
N GLY A 103 2.37 9.87 -28.80
CA GLY A 103 2.59 9.69 -27.37
C GLY A 103 2.97 10.97 -26.63
N ASN A 104 2.80 12.15 -27.25
CA ASN A 104 2.96 13.41 -26.55
C ASN A 104 1.81 13.63 -25.58
N LEU A 105 2.10 14.19 -24.42
CA LEU A 105 1.11 14.42 -23.37
C LEU A 105 0.29 15.68 -23.68
N LEU A 106 -1.02 15.50 -23.91
CA LEU A 106 -1.98 16.58 -24.14
C LEU A 106 -2.58 17.11 -22.84
N TYR A 107 -2.82 16.20 -21.87
CA TYR A 107 -3.41 16.55 -20.59
C TYR A 107 -2.96 15.57 -19.51
N SER A 108 -2.78 16.09 -18.31
CA SER A 108 -2.51 15.29 -17.13
C SER A 108 -3.33 15.77 -15.93
N PHE A 109 -3.74 14.83 -15.12
CA PHE A 109 -4.49 15.08 -13.90
C PHE A 109 -3.97 14.19 -12.75
N TYR A 110 -3.84 14.77 -11.57
CA TYR A 110 -3.47 14.07 -10.35
C TYR A 110 -4.28 14.64 -9.18
N SER A 111 -5.08 13.83 -8.52
CA SER A 111 -5.87 14.29 -7.39
C SER A 111 -6.15 13.18 -6.37
N SER A 112 -6.36 13.58 -5.13
CA SER A 112 -6.90 12.68 -4.10
C SER A 112 -8.32 12.25 -4.47
N ASN A 113 -8.64 10.98 -4.18
CA ASN A 113 -9.96 10.39 -4.43
C ASN A 113 -11.04 10.90 -3.46
N ASN A 114 -10.66 11.44 -2.31
CA ASN A 114 -11.61 11.83 -1.25
C ASN A 114 -12.68 10.75 -0.98
N GLY A 115 -12.29 9.47 -1.08
CA GLY A 115 -13.16 8.31 -0.90
C GLY A 115 -13.93 7.84 -2.15
N SER A 116 -13.85 8.55 -3.29
CA SER A 116 -14.55 8.17 -4.53
C SER A 116 -13.68 8.32 -5.78
N PRO A 117 -12.96 7.26 -6.20
CA PRO A 117 -12.20 7.29 -7.44
C PRO A 117 -13.06 7.56 -8.67
N LEU A 118 -14.31 7.06 -8.68
CA LEU A 118 -15.22 7.28 -9.81
C LEU A 118 -15.60 8.77 -9.97
N ALA A 119 -15.95 9.44 -8.87
CA ALA A 119 -16.28 10.87 -8.93
C ALA A 119 -15.08 11.71 -9.38
N THR A 120 -13.88 11.38 -8.89
CA THR A 120 -12.63 12.04 -9.27
C THR A 120 -12.30 11.83 -10.74
N THR A 121 -12.48 10.61 -11.25
CA THR A 121 -12.30 10.30 -12.68
C THR A 121 -13.29 11.08 -13.55
N ILE A 122 -14.58 11.10 -13.18
CA ILE A 122 -15.60 11.86 -13.91
C ILE A 122 -15.23 13.34 -13.98
N LYS A 123 -14.72 13.91 -12.88
CA LYS A 123 -14.26 15.30 -12.87
C LYS A 123 -13.17 15.53 -13.91
N ALA A 124 -12.12 14.69 -13.92
CA ALA A 124 -11.01 14.83 -14.87
C ALA A 124 -11.47 14.70 -16.32
N ILE A 125 -12.37 13.75 -16.62
CA ILE A 125 -12.92 13.58 -17.99
C ILE A 125 -13.73 14.81 -18.42
N LYS A 126 -14.53 15.38 -17.53
CA LYS A 126 -15.28 16.64 -17.83
C LYS A 126 -14.33 17.80 -18.11
N GLU A 127 -13.23 17.91 -17.38
CA GLU A 127 -12.20 18.91 -17.64
C GLU A 127 -11.58 18.72 -19.04
N ILE A 128 -11.24 17.46 -19.40
CA ILE A 128 -10.71 17.12 -20.73
C ILE A 128 -11.70 17.57 -21.82
N TYR A 129 -12.98 17.21 -21.73
CA TYR A 129 -13.97 17.60 -22.74
C TYR A 129 -14.27 19.09 -22.80
N THR A 130 -13.97 19.85 -21.75
CA THR A 130 -14.06 21.31 -21.77
C THR A 130 -12.92 21.95 -22.57
N LEU A 131 -11.76 21.29 -22.60
CA LEU A 131 -10.55 21.77 -23.28
C LEU A 131 -10.41 21.21 -24.70
N LEU A 132 -10.96 20.04 -24.96
CA LEU A 132 -10.77 19.30 -26.21
C LEU A 132 -11.59 19.95 -27.34
N PRO A 133 -10.96 20.36 -28.48
CA PRO A 133 -11.66 20.93 -29.60
C PRO A 133 -12.48 19.86 -30.35
N PRO A 134 -13.48 20.27 -31.15
CA PRO A 134 -14.34 19.36 -31.89
C PRO A 134 -13.62 18.45 -32.90
N GLU A 135 -12.43 18.87 -33.37
CA GLU A 135 -11.61 18.13 -34.33
C GLU A 135 -10.75 17.03 -33.66
N ALA A 136 -10.68 17.02 -32.33
CA ALA A 136 -9.98 16.00 -31.57
C ALA A 136 -10.97 14.99 -30.98
N LYS A 137 -10.63 13.68 -31.04
CA LYS A 137 -11.49 12.61 -30.54
C LYS A 137 -10.72 11.64 -29.66
N ILE A 138 -11.30 11.27 -28.53
CA ILE A 138 -10.84 10.14 -27.74
C ILE A 138 -11.33 8.88 -28.44
N VAL A 139 -10.42 8.16 -29.11
CA VAL A 139 -10.76 6.98 -29.92
C VAL A 139 -10.57 5.67 -29.17
N GLN A 140 -9.74 5.66 -28.13
CA GLN A 140 -9.49 4.52 -27.28
C GLN A 140 -9.19 4.94 -25.85
N SER A 141 -9.60 4.11 -24.88
CA SER A 141 -9.47 4.37 -23.45
C SER A 141 -9.05 3.14 -22.68
N CYS A 142 -8.16 3.29 -21.71
CA CYS A 142 -7.70 2.20 -20.85
C CYS A 142 -7.69 2.64 -19.39
N SER A 143 -8.11 1.76 -18.48
CA SER A 143 -7.98 1.96 -17.04
C SER A 143 -7.06 0.96 -16.40
N THR A 144 -6.43 1.37 -15.31
CA THR A 144 -5.55 0.54 -14.47
C THR A 144 -5.69 0.89 -13.00
N GLY A 145 -4.98 0.19 -12.13
CA GLY A 145 -4.99 0.39 -10.68
C GLY A 145 -6.12 -0.35 -9.97
N TYR A 146 -6.23 -0.18 -8.65
CA TYR A 146 -7.23 -0.88 -7.81
C TYR A 146 -8.68 -0.64 -8.23
N GLY A 147 -8.97 0.54 -8.76
CA GLY A 147 -10.29 0.93 -9.25
C GLY A 147 -10.56 0.58 -10.71
N GLU A 148 -9.61 -0.06 -11.41
CA GLU A 148 -9.68 -0.34 -12.85
C GLU A 148 -11.05 -0.87 -13.28
N ALA A 149 -11.46 -2.01 -12.73
CA ALA A 149 -12.69 -2.68 -13.15
C ALA A 149 -13.97 -1.87 -12.84
N LEU A 150 -13.97 -1.10 -11.73
CA LEU A 150 -15.07 -0.20 -11.40
C LEU A 150 -15.18 0.92 -12.45
N ILE A 151 -14.08 1.58 -12.76
CA ILE A 151 -14.03 2.72 -13.71
C ILE A 151 -14.38 2.24 -15.11
N LYS A 152 -13.78 1.12 -15.56
CA LYS A 152 -14.12 0.49 -16.84
C LYS A 152 -15.61 0.20 -16.94
N SER A 153 -16.19 -0.44 -15.93
CA SER A 153 -17.62 -0.78 -15.93
C SER A 153 -18.52 0.45 -15.86
N ALA A 154 -18.17 1.46 -15.05
CA ALA A 154 -18.98 2.67 -14.89
C ALA A 154 -19.02 3.53 -16.15
N LEU A 155 -17.88 3.73 -16.78
CA LEU A 155 -17.69 4.63 -17.91
C LEU A 155 -17.67 3.92 -19.26
N MET A 156 -17.74 2.57 -19.27
CA MET A 156 -17.66 1.71 -20.44
C MET A 156 -16.37 1.90 -21.23
N LEU A 157 -15.23 1.99 -20.49
CA LEU A 157 -13.92 2.12 -21.13
C LEU A 157 -13.59 0.88 -21.98
N ASP A 158 -12.82 1.09 -23.03
CA ASP A 158 -12.50 0.04 -24.02
C ASP A 158 -11.65 -1.05 -23.40
N GLU A 159 -10.60 -0.67 -22.68
CA GLU A 159 -9.62 -1.56 -22.11
C GLU A 159 -9.52 -1.44 -20.58
N GLY A 160 -9.04 -2.50 -19.95
CA GLY A 160 -8.56 -2.53 -18.59
C GLY A 160 -7.28 -3.32 -18.56
N GLU A 161 -6.24 -2.79 -17.91
CA GLU A 161 -4.94 -3.44 -17.88
C GLU A 161 -4.40 -3.53 -16.45
N VAL A 162 -3.58 -4.54 -16.21
CA VAL A 162 -2.89 -4.74 -14.95
C VAL A 162 -1.93 -3.58 -14.70
N GLU A 163 -1.92 -3.06 -13.48
CA GLU A 163 -1.15 -1.89 -13.10
C GLU A 163 0.35 -2.03 -13.41
N THR A 164 0.95 -3.19 -13.15
CA THR A 164 2.36 -3.46 -13.43
C THR A 164 2.71 -3.42 -14.93
N VAL A 165 1.78 -3.80 -15.79
CA VAL A 165 1.94 -3.71 -17.24
C VAL A 165 1.88 -2.26 -17.69
N SER A 166 0.94 -1.47 -17.16
CA SER A 166 0.87 -0.03 -17.45
C SER A 166 2.13 0.70 -17.01
N HIS A 167 2.65 0.40 -15.83
CA HIS A 167 3.93 0.96 -15.36
C HIS A 167 5.11 0.56 -16.26
N PHE A 168 5.13 -0.67 -16.76
CA PHE A 168 6.16 -1.11 -17.70
C PHE A 168 6.09 -0.34 -19.03
N TYR A 169 4.91 -0.19 -19.62
CA TYR A 169 4.77 0.57 -20.88
C TYR A 169 5.25 2.02 -20.73
N ALA A 170 4.92 2.65 -19.62
CA ALA A 170 5.39 4.00 -19.34
C ALA A 170 6.93 4.05 -19.17
N ALA A 171 7.52 3.11 -18.45
CA ALA A 171 8.94 3.04 -18.22
C ALA A 171 9.72 2.77 -19.52
N ALA A 172 9.25 1.82 -20.33
CA ALA A 172 9.83 1.46 -21.61
C ALA A 172 9.79 2.61 -22.65
N PHE A 173 8.85 3.54 -22.51
CA PHE A 173 8.80 4.76 -23.33
C PHE A 173 10.02 5.67 -23.07
N PHE A 174 10.49 5.74 -21.81
CA PHE A 174 11.68 6.54 -21.44
C PHE A 174 12.98 5.75 -21.59
N ASP A 175 12.96 4.45 -21.33
CA ASP A 175 14.09 3.54 -21.49
C ASP A 175 13.62 2.18 -22.02
N PRO A 176 13.75 1.92 -23.32
CA PRO A 176 13.37 0.63 -23.93
C PRO A 176 14.13 -0.58 -23.38
N GLU A 177 15.29 -0.36 -22.73
CA GLU A 177 16.11 -1.41 -22.12
C GLU A 177 15.89 -1.54 -20.61
N VAL A 178 14.80 -0.98 -20.06
CA VAL A 178 14.52 -1.00 -18.62
C VAL A 178 14.57 -2.42 -18.04
N ASP A 179 15.41 -2.59 -17.01
CA ASP A 179 15.58 -3.86 -16.25
C ASP A 179 14.70 -3.90 -15.01
N CYS A 180 14.56 -2.73 -14.37
CA CYS A 180 13.86 -2.63 -13.08
C CYS A 180 13.09 -1.32 -12.98
N ILE A 181 11.87 -1.43 -12.49
CA ILE A 181 11.02 -0.29 -12.16
C ILE A 181 10.81 -0.29 -10.66
N ILE A 182 11.10 0.84 -10.01
CA ILE A 182 10.80 1.05 -8.61
C ILE A 182 9.75 2.14 -8.51
N ASP A 183 8.55 1.75 -8.14
CA ASP A 183 7.44 2.65 -7.91
C ASP A 183 7.21 2.82 -6.42
N ILE A 184 7.33 4.05 -5.91
CA ILE A 184 7.04 4.39 -4.52
C ILE A 184 5.91 5.40 -4.50
N GLY A 185 4.73 4.89 -4.19
CA GLY A 185 3.52 5.68 -3.97
C GLY A 185 3.44 6.28 -2.57
N GLY A 186 2.27 6.84 -2.26
CA GLY A 186 1.97 7.35 -0.92
C GLY A 186 1.82 6.26 0.14
N GLN A 187 1.24 5.11 -0.21
CA GLN A 187 0.92 4.03 0.73
C GLN A 187 1.45 2.65 0.33
N ASP A 188 1.84 2.49 -0.90
CA ASP A 188 2.36 1.24 -1.46
C ASP A 188 3.70 1.46 -2.15
N MET A 189 4.38 0.38 -2.37
CA MET A 189 5.63 0.33 -3.11
C MET A 189 5.66 -0.93 -3.95
N LYS A 190 6.17 -0.80 -5.17
CA LYS A 190 6.34 -1.91 -6.11
C LYS A 190 7.76 -1.91 -6.66
N CYS A 191 8.35 -3.08 -6.78
CA CYS A 191 9.52 -3.33 -7.59
C CYS A 191 9.14 -4.32 -8.68
N ILE A 192 9.25 -3.90 -9.92
CA ILE A 192 8.90 -4.69 -11.10
C ILE A 192 10.19 -4.98 -11.85
N LYS A 193 10.59 -6.24 -11.90
CA LYS A 193 11.73 -6.67 -12.68
C LYS A 193 11.29 -7.05 -14.09
N ILE A 194 12.06 -6.57 -15.07
CA ILE A 194 11.80 -6.78 -16.49
C ILE A 194 12.88 -7.68 -17.04
N LYS A 195 12.47 -8.64 -17.86
CA LYS A 195 13.36 -9.52 -18.60
C LYS A 195 12.78 -9.82 -19.98
N ASN A 196 13.59 -9.64 -21.00
CA ASN A 196 13.17 -9.84 -22.39
C ASN A 196 11.90 -9.03 -22.73
N GLN A 197 11.85 -7.76 -22.32
CA GLN A 197 10.71 -6.85 -22.51
C GLN A 197 9.38 -7.39 -21.96
N THR A 198 9.46 -8.15 -20.89
CA THR A 198 8.27 -8.71 -20.21
C THR A 198 8.45 -8.61 -18.70
N VAL A 199 7.37 -8.40 -17.98
CA VAL A 199 7.38 -8.43 -16.51
C VAL A 199 7.74 -9.84 -16.04
N ASP A 200 8.92 -9.98 -15.44
CA ASP A 200 9.45 -11.25 -14.91
C ASP A 200 8.97 -11.51 -13.48
N SER A 201 9.11 -10.53 -12.62
CA SER A 201 8.67 -10.65 -11.22
C SER A 201 8.25 -9.31 -10.63
N VAL A 202 7.37 -9.39 -9.65
CA VAL A 202 6.83 -8.22 -8.94
C VAL A 202 6.93 -8.45 -7.43
N GLN A 203 7.51 -7.48 -6.75
CA GLN A 203 7.54 -7.43 -5.29
C GLN A 203 6.74 -6.24 -4.80
N LEU A 204 5.79 -6.49 -3.92
CA LEU A 204 4.83 -5.50 -3.44
C LEU A 204 4.98 -5.29 -1.93
N ASN A 205 4.77 -4.06 -1.49
CA ASN A 205 4.54 -3.73 -0.10
C ASN A 205 3.30 -2.84 0.01
N GLU A 206 2.21 -3.42 0.46
CA GLU A 206 0.94 -2.73 0.72
C GLU A 206 0.62 -2.64 2.22
N ALA A 207 1.39 -3.34 3.05
CA ALA A 207 1.10 -3.50 4.46
C ALA A 207 1.87 -2.55 5.39
N CYS A 208 2.96 -1.94 4.90
CA CYS A 208 3.85 -1.14 5.74
C CYS A 208 4.23 0.19 5.07
N SER A 209 3.82 1.30 5.67
CA SER A 209 4.12 2.64 5.18
C SER A 209 5.59 3.06 5.28
N SER A 210 6.44 2.31 6.00
CA SER A 210 7.84 2.70 6.26
C SER A 210 8.73 2.80 5.02
N GLY A 211 8.30 2.24 3.89
CA GLY A 211 8.94 2.37 2.58
C GLY A 211 8.17 3.26 1.60
N CYS A 212 7.21 4.06 2.04
CA CYS A 212 6.28 4.81 1.21
C CYS A 212 6.25 6.31 1.58
N GLY A 213 5.68 7.15 0.72
CA GLY A 213 5.64 8.60 0.90
C GLY A 213 4.88 9.08 2.13
N SER A 214 3.82 8.38 2.55
CA SER A 214 3.05 8.73 3.76
C SER A 214 3.89 8.71 5.04
N PHE A 215 4.98 7.95 5.04
CA PHE A 215 5.94 7.94 6.13
C PHE A 215 6.63 9.32 6.28
N ILE A 216 7.15 9.87 5.19
CA ILE A 216 7.76 11.21 5.18
C ILE A 216 6.72 12.28 5.53
N GLU A 217 5.52 12.18 4.95
CA GLU A 217 4.42 13.12 5.21
C GLU A 217 4.03 13.16 6.70
N THR A 218 3.96 12.01 7.35
CA THR A 218 3.64 11.91 8.78
C THR A 218 4.68 12.64 9.64
N PHE A 219 5.97 12.46 9.35
CA PHE A 219 7.03 13.15 10.07
C PHE A 219 7.07 14.64 9.75
N ALA A 220 6.92 15.06 8.50
CA ALA A 220 6.84 16.48 8.14
C ALA A 220 5.74 17.18 8.94
N LYS A 221 4.53 16.62 8.97
CA LYS A 221 3.40 17.14 9.76
C LYS A 221 3.72 17.20 11.26
N SER A 222 4.35 16.16 11.82
CA SER A 222 4.70 16.12 13.23
C SER A 222 5.73 17.18 13.65
N LEU A 223 6.51 17.66 12.69
CA LEU A 223 7.52 18.71 12.85
C LEU A 223 7.03 20.10 12.39
N ASN A 224 5.74 20.21 12.04
CA ASN A 224 5.09 21.45 11.53
C ASN A 224 5.70 21.96 10.21
N PHE A 225 6.09 21.05 9.33
CA PHE A 225 6.57 21.38 7.98
C PHE A 225 5.55 20.94 6.92
N THR A 226 5.53 21.65 5.79
CA THR A 226 4.95 21.10 4.57
C THR A 226 5.85 19.99 4.05
N VAL A 227 5.31 19.04 3.28
CA VAL A 227 6.12 17.95 2.69
C VAL A 227 7.22 18.50 1.78
N GLN A 228 6.92 19.57 1.05
CA GLN A 228 7.84 20.25 0.14
C GLN A 228 8.99 20.95 0.86
N ASP A 229 8.68 21.70 1.92
CA ASP A 229 9.73 22.40 2.69
C ASP A 229 10.59 21.39 3.46
N PHE A 230 9.98 20.31 3.95
CA PHE A 230 10.69 19.23 4.61
C PHE A 230 11.66 18.52 3.65
N ALA A 231 11.22 18.25 2.41
CA ALA A 231 12.07 17.68 1.36
C ALA A 231 13.23 18.60 0.99
N LYS A 232 12.98 19.91 0.84
CA LYS A 232 14.04 20.90 0.56
C LYS A 232 15.05 21.01 1.68
N ALA A 233 14.63 20.96 2.95
CA ALA A 233 15.52 21.00 4.09
C ALA A 233 16.55 19.86 4.07
N ALA A 234 16.18 18.68 3.56
CA ALA A 234 17.05 17.51 3.49
C ALA A 234 18.26 17.67 2.56
N LEU A 235 18.16 18.50 1.50
CA LEU A 235 19.12 18.51 0.39
C LEU A 235 20.55 18.82 0.82
N PHE A 236 20.70 19.76 1.75
CA PHE A 236 21.99 20.23 2.24
C PHE A 236 22.20 19.97 3.74
N ALA A 237 21.55 18.92 4.26
CA ALA A 237 21.79 18.48 5.63
C ALA A 237 23.27 18.09 5.83
N ASN A 238 23.91 18.65 6.85
CA ASN A 238 25.32 18.43 7.11
C ASN A 238 25.61 17.06 7.71
N HIS A 239 24.69 16.58 8.55
CA HIS A 239 24.87 15.36 9.35
C HIS A 239 23.60 14.52 9.38
N PRO A 240 23.14 13.98 8.23
CA PRO A 240 21.95 13.16 8.18
C PRO A 240 21.99 12.03 9.20
N ILE A 241 20.88 11.78 9.92
CA ILE A 241 20.81 10.74 10.94
C ILE A 241 20.55 9.36 10.30
N ASP A 242 21.23 8.32 10.79
CA ASP A 242 20.90 6.95 10.38
C ASP A 242 19.74 6.38 11.21
N LEU A 243 18.55 6.37 10.62
CA LEU A 243 17.36 5.79 11.21
C LEU A 243 17.27 4.27 11.02
N GLY A 244 18.11 3.72 10.16
CA GLY A 244 18.12 2.29 9.80
C GLY A 244 16.87 1.86 9.04
N THR A 245 16.55 0.55 9.14
CA THR A 245 15.42 -0.10 8.44
C THR A 245 14.36 -0.57 9.44
N ARG A 246 13.72 0.34 10.16
CA ARG A 246 12.72 0.01 11.18
C ARG A 246 11.32 0.51 10.79
N CYS A 247 10.29 -0.03 11.42
CA CYS A 247 8.94 0.49 11.22
C CYS A 247 8.78 1.88 11.88
N THR A 248 7.77 2.62 11.45
CA THR A 248 7.48 4.01 11.87
C THR A 248 7.46 4.19 13.39
N VAL A 249 6.92 3.21 14.14
CA VAL A 249 6.82 3.27 15.60
C VAL A 249 8.20 3.32 16.25
N PHE A 250 9.12 2.47 15.82
CA PHE A 250 10.49 2.45 16.36
C PHE A 250 11.34 3.63 15.87
N MET A 251 11.07 4.13 14.67
CA MET A 251 11.77 5.33 14.17
C MET A 251 11.42 6.58 14.95
N ASN A 252 10.17 6.73 15.42
CA ASN A 252 9.79 7.83 16.29
C ASN A 252 10.70 7.96 17.51
N SER A 253 11.08 6.83 18.11
CA SER A 253 12.00 6.85 19.26
C SER A 253 13.41 7.32 18.87
N LYS A 254 13.92 6.87 17.70
CA LYS A 254 15.21 7.32 17.19
C LYS A 254 15.21 8.81 16.80
N VAL A 255 14.15 9.29 16.16
CA VAL A 255 13.99 10.71 15.82
C VAL A 255 13.98 11.56 17.11
N LYS A 256 13.21 11.16 18.13
CA LYS A 256 13.20 11.85 19.42
C LYS A 256 14.57 11.83 20.11
N GLN A 257 15.31 10.74 20.01
CA GLN A 257 16.67 10.66 20.54
C GLN A 257 17.60 11.62 19.79
N ALA A 258 17.58 11.59 18.45
CA ALA A 258 18.37 12.51 17.64
C ALA A 258 18.05 13.99 17.92
N GLN A 259 16.77 14.33 18.14
CA GLN A 259 16.38 15.68 18.57
C GLN A 259 16.98 16.07 19.93
N LYS A 260 17.01 15.15 20.90
CA LYS A 260 17.67 15.39 22.21
C LYS A 260 19.18 15.57 22.04
N GLU A 261 19.78 14.94 21.05
CA GLU A 261 21.20 15.07 20.70
C GLU A 261 21.48 16.31 19.82
N GLY A 262 20.46 17.15 19.57
CA GLY A 262 20.61 18.40 18.82
C GLY A 262 20.61 18.24 17.31
N ALA A 263 20.03 17.14 16.77
CA ALA A 263 19.84 17.01 15.34
C ALA A 263 18.86 18.06 14.81
N GLU A 264 19.23 18.70 13.72
CA GLU A 264 18.39 19.68 13.04
C GLU A 264 17.30 18.98 12.22
N VAL A 265 16.25 19.71 11.87
CA VAL A 265 15.17 19.19 11.02
C VAL A 265 15.70 18.72 9.66
N ALA A 266 16.71 19.40 9.13
CA ALA A 266 17.40 19.00 7.90
C ALA A 266 18.01 17.60 7.99
N ASP A 267 18.73 17.31 9.09
CA ASP A 267 19.36 16.01 9.33
C ASP A 267 18.34 14.89 9.51
N ILE A 268 17.22 15.19 10.16
CA ILE A 268 16.09 14.26 10.32
C ILE A 268 15.45 13.97 8.98
N SER A 269 15.18 15.00 8.18
CA SER A 269 14.55 14.87 6.88
C SER A 269 15.40 14.03 5.90
N ALA A 270 16.70 14.31 5.84
CA ALA A 270 17.63 13.53 5.03
C ALA A 270 17.73 12.08 5.52
N GLY A 271 17.78 11.85 6.84
CA GLY A 271 17.77 10.52 7.42
C GLY A 271 16.52 9.72 7.10
N LEU A 272 15.35 10.38 7.05
CA LEU A 272 14.09 9.74 6.64
C LEU A 272 14.09 9.38 5.15
N ALA A 273 14.64 10.24 4.28
CA ALA A 273 14.78 9.94 2.86
C ALA A 273 15.66 8.68 2.64
N TYR A 274 16.81 8.60 3.33
CA TYR A 274 17.63 7.39 3.32
C TYR A 274 16.88 6.17 3.85
N SER A 275 16.13 6.32 4.93
CA SER A 275 15.42 5.22 5.56
C SER A 275 14.28 4.65 4.69
N VAL A 276 13.54 5.50 3.98
CA VAL A 276 12.53 5.05 3.01
C VAL A 276 13.17 4.13 1.97
N ILE A 277 14.29 4.53 1.40
CA ILE A 277 14.99 3.73 0.39
C ILE A 277 15.62 2.48 1.00
N LYS A 278 16.26 2.56 2.17
CA LYS A 278 16.77 1.38 2.88
C LYS A 278 15.64 0.35 3.14
N ASN A 279 14.46 0.80 3.57
CA ASN A 279 13.31 -0.09 3.77
C ASN A 279 12.83 -0.70 2.45
N ALA A 280 12.75 0.10 1.40
CA ALA A 280 12.39 -0.35 0.07
C ALA A 280 13.33 -1.47 -0.42
N LEU A 281 14.62 -1.20 -0.43
CA LEU A 281 15.63 -2.11 -0.98
C LEU A 281 15.83 -3.37 -0.12
N TYR A 282 16.02 -3.21 1.19
CA TYR A 282 16.45 -4.32 2.04
C TYR A 282 15.33 -5.12 2.68
N LYS A 283 14.15 -4.51 2.92
CA LYS A 283 13.02 -5.22 3.53
C LYS A 283 11.99 -5.72 2.52
N VAL A 284 11.69 -4.92 1.51
CA VAL A 284 10.68 -5.26 0.51
C VAL A 284 11.32 -6.04 -0.63
N ILE A 285 12.27 -5.42 -1.33
CA ILE A 285 12.93 -6.02 -2.48
C ILE A 285 13.91 -7.11 -2.05
N LYS A 286 14.50 -6.97 -0.84
CA LYS A 286 15.45 -7.91 -0.23
C LYS A 286 16.68 -8.14 -1.11
N ILE A 287 17.19 -7.07 -1.71
CA ILE A 287 18.44 -7.14 -2.46
C ILE A 287 19.59 -7.49 -1.54
N SER A 288 20.48 -8.34 -2.03
CA SER A 288 21.78 -8.63 -1.39
C SER A 288 22.89 -7.79 -1.97
N ASP A 289 22.81 -7.48 -3.26
CA ASP A 289 23.75 -6.66 -4.03
C ASP A 289 22.97 -5.62 -4.85
N PRO A 290 23.43 -4.35 -4.96
CA PRO A 290 22.85 -3.37 -5.86
C PRO A 290 22.76 -3.85 -7.31
N ASP A 291 23.69 -4.66 -7.78
CA ASP A 291 23.70 -5.24 -9.13
C ASP A 291 22.47 -6.14 -9.40
N ASP A 292 21.78 -6.63 -8.35
CA ASP A 292 20.54 -7.36 -8.49
C ASP A 292 19.38 -6.53 -9.10
N LEU A 293 19.49 -5.20 -9.10
CA LEU A 293 18.51 -4.29 -9.68
C LEU A 293 18.65 -4.15 -11.20
N GLY A 294 19.79 -4.51 -11.77
CA GLY A 294 20.13 -4.23 -13.17
C GLY A 294 20.76 -2.86 -13.37
N LYS A 295 20.92 -2.46 -14.62
CA LYS A 295 21.59 -1.20 -15.00
C LYS A 295 20.63 -0.10 -15.46
N HIS A 296 19.50 -0.50 -16.01
CA HIS A 296 18.48 0.37 -16.57
C HIS A 296 17.30 0.47 -15.59
N ILE A 297 17.39 1.42 -14.65
CA ILE A 297 16.44 1.57 -13.58
C ILE A 297 15.59 2.81 -13.80
N VAL A 298 14.27 2.61 -13.89
CA VAL A 298 13.29 3.71 -13.92
C VAL A 298 12.60 3.80 -12.57
N VAL A 299 12.62 4.99 -11.98
CA VAL A 299 11.92 5.26 -10.71
C VAL A 299 10.64 6.05 -10.96
N GLN A 300 9.57 5.65 -10.29
CA GLN A 300 8.21 6.16 -10.47
C GLN A 300 7.54 6.41 -9.13
N GLY A 301 6.33 6.97 -9.20
CA GLY A 301 5.54 7.29 -8.03
C GLY A 301 5.82 8.69 -7.47
N GLY A 302 4.82 9.25 -6.81
CA GLY A 302 4.87 10.62 -6.30
C GLY A 302 5.99 10.88 -5.29
N THR A 303 6.46 9.85 -4.60
CA THR A 303 7.53 9.96 -3.59
C THR A 303 8.87 10.33 -4.23
N PHE A 304 9.11 9.93 -5.47
CA PHE A 304 10.35 10.27 -6.19
C PHE A 304 10.40 11.72 -6.72
N TYR A 305 9.33 12.50 -6.60
CA TYR A 305 9.43 13.96 -6.77
C TYR A 305 10.24 14.63 -5.65
N ASN A 306 10.47 13.92 -4.55
CA ASN A 306 11.40 14.36 -3.52
C ASN A 306 12.84 14.04 -3.93
N ASP A 307 13.61 15.05 -4.29
CA ASP A 307 15.01 14.91 -4.73
C ASP A 307 15.90 14.27 -3.66
N ALA A 308 15.58 14.47 -2.37
CA ALA A 308 16.32 13.80 -1.29
C ALA A 308 16.11 12.28 -1.32
N VAL A 309 14.90 11.80 -1.64
CA VAL A 309 14.61 10.37 -1.79
C VAL A 309 15.34 9.80 -3.01
N LEU A 310 15.25 10.48 -4.15
CA LEU A 310 15.91 10.06 -5.36
C LEU A 310 17.44 10.01 -5.18
N ARG A 311 18.02 11.05 -4.57
CA ARG A 311 19.45 11.08 -4.29
C ARG A 311 19.89 10.00 -3.29
N SER A 312 19.05 9.73 -2.27
CA SER A 312 19.30 8.61 -1.35
C SER A 312 19.35 7.27 -2.07
N PHE A 313 18.46 7.06 -3.04
CA PHE A 313 18.47 5.87 -3.88
C PHE A 313 19.81 5.73 -4.63
N GLU A 314 20.23 6.76 -5.34
CA GLU A 314 21.49 6.75 -6.09
C GLU A 314 22.71 6.55 -5.17
N LYS A 315 22.73 7.19 -3.98
CA LYS A 315 23.84 7.01 -3.04
C LYS A 315 23.91 5.60 -2.43
N ILE A 316 22.77 4.99 -2.15
CA ILE A 316 22.75 3.64 -1.57
C ILE A 316 23.08 2.57 -2.60
N THR A 317 22.57 2.71 -3.82
CA THR A 317 22.75 1.71 -4.88
C THR A 317 23.99 1.92 -5.72
N GLY A 318 24.52 3.14 -5.76
CA GLY A 318 25.60 3.53 -6.69
C GLY A 318 25.16 3.63 -8.16
N VAL A 319 23.86 3.41 -8.44
CA VAL A 319 23.31 3.42 -9.81
C VAL A 319 22.54 4.72 -10.04
N GLN A 320 22.72 5.31 -11.22
CA GLN A 320 21.92 6.45 -11.66
C GLN A 320 20.57 5.95 -12.17
N ALA A 321 19.48 6.45 -11.59
CA ALA A 321 18.14 6.09 -12.03
C ALA A 321 17.55 7.13 -12.98
N ILE A 322 16.69 6.69 -13.88
CA ILE A 322 15.85 7.55 -14.71
C ILE A 322 14.59 7.91 -13.91
N ARG A 323 14.40 9.20 -13.65
CA ARG A 323 13.16 9.73 -13.10
C ARG A 323 12.46 10.56 -14.17
N PRO A 324 11.38 10.08 -14.79
CA PRO A 324 10.56 10.91 -15.68
C PRO A 324 9.96 12.12 -14.95
N ASP A 325 9.78 13.22 -15.68
CA ASP A 325 9.09 14.41 -15.17
C ASP A 325 7.64 14.12 -14.75
N ILE A 326 7.04 13.09 -15.36
CA ILE A 326 5.68 12.58 -15.06
C ILE A 326 5.66 11.40 -14.08
N ALA A 327 6.70 11.22 -13.27
CA ALA A 327 6.86 10.06 -12.36
C ALA A 327 5.61 9.74 -11.52
N GLY A 328 4.81 10.75 -11.16
CA GLY A 328 3.59 10.57 -10.36
C GLY A 328 2.37 10.07 -11.13
N ILE A 329 2.39 10.09 -12.47
CA ILE A 329 1.25 9.68 -13.32
C ILE A 329 1.60 8.55 -14.29
N MET A 330 2.70 7.85 -14.07
CA MET A 330 3.21 6.82 -14.99
C MET A 330 2.20 5.70 -15.25
N GLY A 331 1.43 5.26 -14.26
CA GLY A 331 0.37 4.28 -14.46
C GLY A 331 -0.70 4.75 -15.46
N ALA A 332 -1.15 6.00 -15.35
CA ALA A 332 -2.10 6.58 -16.29
C ALA A 332 -1.50 6.80 -17.68
N PHE A 333 -0.25 7.29 -17.74
CA PHE A 333 0.46 7.48 -19.00
C PHE A 333 0.67 6.15 -19.73
N GLY A 334 1.11 5.11 -19.03
CA GLY A 334 1.25 3.76 -19.60
C GLY A 334 -0.08 3.17 -20.08
N ALA A 335 -1.17 3.38 -19.32
CA ALA A 335 -2.50 2.98 -19.78
C ALA A 335 -2.92 3.71 -21.07
N ALA A 336 -2.57 5.00 -21.22
CA ALA A 336 -2.82 5.76 -22.44
C ALA A 336 -1.97 5.22 -23.63
N LEU A 337 -0.71 4.86 -23.38
CA LEU A 337 0.13 4.22 -24.39
C LEU A 337 -0.41 2.86 -24.84
N ILE A 338 -0.92 2.06 -23.90
CA ILE A 338 -1.58 0.77 -24.19
C ILE A 338 -2.84 0.99 -25.04
N ALA A 339 -3.67 1.99 -24.68
CA ALA A 339 -4.83 2.34 -25.47
C ALA A 339 -4.42 2.72 -26.91
N ARG A 340 -3.36 3.50 -27.06
CA ARG A 340 -2.81 3.86 -28.37
C ARG A 340 -2.36 2.64 -29.18
N GLU A 341 -1.61 1.74 -28.58
CA GLU A 341 -1.07 0.57 -29.27
C GLU A 341 -2.15 -0.42 -29.70
N ARG A 342 -3.20 -0.58 -28.87
CA ARG A 342 -4.29 -1.53 -29.15
C ARG A 342 -5.40 -0.97 -30.03
N TYR A 343 -5.34 0.29 -30.37
CA TYR A 343 -6.32 0.89 -31.29
C TYR A 343 -6.17 0.32 -32.69
N ASP A 344 -7.28 -0.17 -33.25
CA ASP A 344 -7.29 -0.80 -34.58
C ASP A 344 -7.38 0.19 -35.75
N GLY A 345 -7.44 1.47 -35.46
CA GLY A 345 -7.54 2.54 -36.47
C GLY A 345 -8.94 2.78 -37.04
N ILE A 346 -9.96 2.02 -36.61
CA ILE A 346 -11.27 2.00 -37.26
C ILE A 346 -12.42 2.09 -36.22
N SER A 347 -12.31 1.35 -35.11
CA SER A 347 -13.41 1.21 -34.15
C SER A 347 -13.66 2.52 -33.37
N GLU A 348 -14.93 2.82 -33.13
CA GLU A 348 -15.29 3.88 -32.21
C GLU A 348 -15.14 3.41 -30.75
N SER A 349 -14.65 4.29 -29.87
CA SER A 349 -14.58 3.98 -28.44
C SER A 349 -15.95 3.66 -27.85
N SER A 350 -16.00 2.61 -27.03
CA SER A 350 -17.19 2.24 -26.26
C SER A 350 -17.47 3.16 -25.08
N MET A 351 -16.53 4.07 -24.75
CA MET A 351 -16.64 5.00 -23.63
C MET A 351 -17.91 5.86 -23.73
N LEU A 352 -18.56 6.08 -22.59
CA LEU A 352 -19.75 6.92 -22.52
C LEU A 352 -19.44 8.33 -23.07
N SER A 353 -20.35 8.84 -23.92
CA SER A 353 -20.29 10.24 -24.36
C SER A 353 -20.39 11.21 -23.18
N ILE A 354 -19.90 12.43 -23.35
CA ILE A 354 -19.92 13.44 -22.30
C ILE A 354 -21.35 13.72 -21.78
N ASP A 355 -22.38 13.68 -22.63
CA ASP A 355 -23.76 13.84 -22.22
C ASP A 355 -24.23 12.71 -21.29
N LYS A 356 -23.85 11.47 -21.60
CA LYS A 356 -24.14 10.31 -20.74
C LYS A 356 -23.35 10.37 -19.44
N ILE A 357 -22.12 10.85 -19.46
CA ILE A 357 -21.29 11.07 -18.25
C ILE A 357 -21.90 12.18 -17.38
N ASN A 358 -22.42 13.25 -17.97
CA ASN A 358 -23.09 14.32 -17.24
C ASN A 358 -24.38 13.87 -16.56
N SER A 359 -25.11 12.93 -17.16
CA SER A 359 -26.35 12.34 -16.63
C SER A 359 -26.13 11.05 -15.83
N LEU A 360 -24.87 10.58 -15.69
CA LEU A 360 -24.56 9.36 -14.99
C LEU A 360 -24.88 9.50 -13.49
N THR A 361 -25.82 8.69 -13.03
CA THR A 361 -26.11 8.51 -11.62
C THR A 361 -25.75 7.10 -11.19
N TYR A 362 -25.31 6.96 -9.95
CA TYR A 362 -25.00 5.64 -9.38
C TYR A 362 -25.39 5.57 -7.90
N GLU A 363 -25.76 4.38 -7.49
CA GLU A 363 -26.09 4.05 -6.11
C GLU A 363 -25.18 2.91 -5.64
N THR A 364 -24.59 3.08 -4.47
CA THR A 364 -23.75 2.04 -3.85
C THR A 364 -24.51 1.36 -2.73
N LYS A 365 -24.66 0.03 -2.82
CA LYS A 365 -25.29 -0.81 -1.80
C LYS A 365 -24.29 -1.77 -1.21
N LEU A 366 -24.14 -1.72 0.10
CA LEU A 366 -23.36 -2.71 0.86
C LEU A 366 -24.27 -3.86 1.28
N THR A 367 -23.80 -5.09 1.05
CA THR A 367 -24.55 -6.30 1.46
C THR A 367 -23.57 -7.42 1.80
N ARG A 368 -24.10 -8.52 2.33
CA ARG A 368 -23.33 -9.74 2.56
C ARG A 368 -23.75 -10.84 1.61
N CYS A 369 -22.75 -11.53 1.02
CA CYS A 369 -22.99 -12.71 0.22
C CYS A 369 -23.56 -13.84 1.11
N LYS A 370 -24.64 -14.47 0.66
CA LYS A 370 -25.28 -15.60 1.35
C LYS A 370 -24.89 -16.95 0.74
N GLY A 371 -23.92 -16.98 -0.18
CA GLY A 371 -23.58 -18.18 -0.96
C GLY A 371 -22.77 -19.24 -0.19
N CYS A 372 -22.10 -18.87 0.91
CA CYS A 372 -21.30 -19.78 1.74
C CYS A 372 -21.00 -19.15 3.11
N THR A 373 -20.31 -19.89 3.97
CA THR A 373 -19.93 -19.47 5.35
C THR A 373 -18.98 -18.26 5.39
N ASN A 374 -18.24 -17.96 4.31
CA ASN A 374 -17.36 -16.78 4.25
C ASN A 374 -18.13 -15.46 4.38
N SER A 375 -19.41 -15.43 4.02
CA SER A 375 -20.28 -14.25 4.18
C SER A 375 -19.64 -12.94 3.71
N CYS A 376 -19.00 -12.96 2.54
CA CYS A 376 -18.23 -11.84 2.00
C CYS A 376 -19.02 -10.54 2.00
N HIS A 377 -18.37 -9.44 2.37
CA HIS A 377 -18.93 -8.11 2.20
C HIS A 377 -18.88 -7.74 0.72
N LEU A 378 -20.06 -7.49 0.13
CA LEU A 378 -20.20 -7.10 -1.25
C LEU A 378 -20.55 -5.62 -1.35
N THR A 379 -19.89 -4.93 -2.25
CA THR A 379 -20.25 -3.59 -2.68
C THR A 379 -20.87 -3.68 -4.06
N ILE A 380 -22.14 -3.32 -4.18
CA ILE A 380 -22.89 -3.34 -5.45
C ILE A 380 -23.07 -1.90 -5.89
N ASN A 381 -22.44 -1.52 -6.98
CA ASN A 381 -22.64 -0.23 -7.64
C ASN A 381 -23.65 -0.43 -8.78
N LYS A 382 -24.76 0.27 -8.70
CA LYS A 382 -25.80 0.31 -9.73
C LYS A 382 -25.71 1.63 -10.48
N PHE A 383 -25.54 1.55 -11.78
CA PHE A 383 -25.45 2.73 -12.65
C PHE A 383 -26.77 2.99 -13.36
N SER A 384 -27.00 4.22 -13.78
CA SER A 384 -28.07 4.58 -14.69
C SER A 384 -28.01 3.70 -15.94
N GLY A 385 -29.19 3.30 -16.48
CA GLY A 385 -29.28 2.33 -17.59
C GLY A 385 -29.25 0.87 -17.17
N GLY A 386 -29.40 0.54 -15.88
CA GLY A 386 -29.58 -0.82 -15.37
C GLY A 386 -28.30 -1.63 -15.25
N ARG A 387 -27.14 -1.05 -15.54
CA ARG A 387 -25.83 -1.71 -15.36
C ARG A 387 -25.48 -1.81 -13.90
N GLN A 388 -24.73 -2.84 -13.52
CA GLN A 388 -24.23 -3.00 -12.15
C GLN A 388 -22.82 -3.56 -12.15
N PHE A 389 -22.07 -3.19 -11.10
CA PHE A 389 -20.74 -3.72 -10.83
C PHE A 389 -20.64 -4.15 -9.37
N ILE A 390 -20.18 -5.37 -9.14
CA ILE A 390 -20.10 -5.98 -7.81
C ILE A 390 -18.64 -6.24 -7.47
N THR A 391 -18.23 -5.79 -6.29
CA THR A 391 -16.88 -6.04 -5.73
C THR A 391 -16.96 -6.66 -4.33
N GLY A 392 -15.81 -7.08 -3.80
CA GLY A 392 -15.73 -7.73 -2.49
C GLY A 392 -16.08 -9.22 -2.52
N ASN A 393 -16.49 -9.75 -3.68
CA ASN A 393 -16.71 -11.18 -3.86
C ASN A 393 -15.37 -11.93 -3.90
N ARG A 394 -15.30 -13.06 -3.20
CA ARG A 394 -14.14 -13.97 -3.25
C ARG A 394 -14.38 -15.15 -4.19
N CYS A 395 -15.52 -15.23 -4.84
CA CYS A 395 -15.87 -16.23 -5.82
C CYS A 395 -17.07 -15.76 -6.67
N GLU A 396 -17.36 -16.44 -7.75
CA GLU A 396 -18.43 -16.09 -8.70
C GLU A 396 -19.84 -16.12 -8.10
N ARG A 397 -20.06 -16.84 -7.00
CA ARG A 397 -21.35 -16.85 -6.29
C ARG A 397 -21.77 -15.46 -5.83
N GLY A 398 -20.80 -14.64 -5.43
CA GLY A 398 -21.04 -13.24 -5.03
C GLY A 398 -21.48 -12.35 -6.19
N LEU A 399 -21.20 -12.74 -7.43
CA LEU A 399 -21.59 -12.01 -8.64
C LEU A 399 -23.00 -12.37 -9.14
N GLY A 400 -23.70 -13.30 -8.47
CA GLY A 400 -25.03 -13.78 -8.92
C GLY A 400 -24.99 -14.63 -10.18
N LYS A 401 -23.82 -15.04 -10.65
CA LYS A 401 -23.69 -15.94 -11.78
C LYS A 401 -24.14 -17.34 -11.39
N GLU A 402 -25.03 -17.93 -12.19
CA GLU A 402 -25.46 -19.31 -12.00
C GLU A 402 -24.28 -20.28 -12.13
N LYS A 403 -24.26 -21.28 -11.27
CA LYS A 403 -23.26 -22.35 -11.33
C LYS A 403 -23.33 -23.06 -12.66
N ASN A 404 -22.18 -23.20 -13.34
CA ASN A 404 -22.02 -24.23 -14.35
C ASN A 404 -22.46 -25.59 -13.78
N LYS A 405 -23.34 -26.30 -14.46
CA LYS A 405 -23.95 -27.55 -13.99
C LYS A 405 -22.97 -28.73 -13.89
N GLU A 406 -21.79 -28.62 -14.42
CA GLU A 406 -20.74 -29.62 -14.25
C GLU A 406 -20.09 -29.45 -12.85
N LYS A 407 -20.53 -30.27 -11.92
CA LYS A 407 -19.90 -30.37 -10.61
C LYS A 407 -18.61 -31.19 -10.76
N LEU A 408 -17.49 -30.49 -10.86
CA LEU A 408 -16.21 -31.15 -10.64
C LEU A 408 -16.16 -31.73 -9.21
N PRO A 409 -15.51 -32.88 -8.99
CA PRO A 409 -15.34 -33.46 -7.66
C PRO A 409 -14.64 -32.44 -6.74
N ASN A 410 -15.25 -32.15 -5.61
CA ASN A 410 -14.66 -31.28 -4.59
C ASN A 410 -13.69 -32.09 -3.73
N LEU A 411 -12.41 -32.12 -4.09
CA LEU A 411 -11.39 -32.87 -3.36
C LEU A 411 -11.15 -32.34 -1.95
N PHE A 412 -11.41 -31.05 -1.68
CA PHE A 412 -11.33 -30.50 -0.32
C PHE A 412 -12.45 -31.04 0.57
N ASP A 413 -13.65 -31.16 0.05
CA ASP A 413 -14.79 -31.75 0.75
C ASP A 413 -14.53 -33.23 1.02
N TYR A 414 -14.05 -33.96 0.02
CA TYR A 414 -13.62 -35.34 0.18
C TYR A 414 -12.52 -35.49 1.27
N LYS A 415 -11.45 -34.67 1.21
CA LYS A 415 -10.39 -34.67 2.22
C LYS A 415 -10.95 -34.37 3.63
N PHE A 416 -11.84 -33.41 3.75
CA PHE A 416 -12.45 -33.01 5.02
C PHE A 416 -13.21 -34.20 5.64
N HIS A 417 -14.09 -34.84 4.90
CA HIS A 417 -14.85 -36.00 5.36
C HIS A 417 -13.93 -37.20 5.66
N ARG A 418 -12.93 -37.44 4.81
CA ARG A 418 -11.95 -38.51 5.03
C ARG A 418 -11.14 -38.35 6.31
N LEU A 419 -10.89 -37.10 6.71
CA LEU A 419 -10.13 -36.79 7.92
C LEU A 419 -10.95 -36.82 9.21
N PHE A 420 -12.23 -36.43 9.15
CA PHE A 420 -12.99 -36.12 10.37
C PHE A 420 -14.22 -36.99 10.60
N ASP A 421 -14.70 -37.74 9.61
CA ASP A 421 -15.88 -38.58 9.77
C ASP A 421 -15.55 -39.92 10.45
N TYR A 422 -15.35 -39.82 11.75
CA TYR A 422 -15.13 -40.97 12.62
C TYR A 422 -16.21 -41.00 13.73
N GLU A 423 -16.76 -42.18 13.99
CA GLU A 423 -17.76 -42.35 15.04
C GLU A 423 -17.06 -42.57 16.41
N PRO A 424 -17.35 -41.73 17.43
CA PRO A 424 -16.78 -41.90 18.72
C PRO A 424 -17.29 -43.17 19.42
N LEU A 425 -16.47 -43.77 20.28
CA LEU A 425 -16.93 -44.91 21.11
C LEU A 425 -18.21 -44.58 21.87
N SER A 426 -19.09 -45.55 22.00
CA SER A 426 -20.21 -45.41 22.90
C SER A 426 -19.74 -45.24 24.35
N GLU A 427 -20.55 -44.64 25.21
CA GLU A 427 -20.17 -44.40 26.61
C GLU A 427 -19.82 -45.70 27.34
N GLU A 428 -20.55 -46.80 27.06
CA GLU A 428 -20.33 -48.09 27.61
C GLU A 428 -18.93 -48.72 27.23
N LYS A 429 -18.46 -48.41 26.02
CA LYS A 429 -17.17 -48.88 25.51
C LYS A 429 -15.99 -47.96 25.90
N ALA A 430 -16.29 -46.77 26.37
CA ALA A 430 -15.30 -45.74 26.73
C ALA A 430 -14.83 -45.93 28.19
N THR A 431 -14.19 -47.03 28.51
CA THR A 431 -13.81 -47.38 29.87
C THR A 431 -12.87 -46.41 30.58
N ARG A 432 -12.20 -45.54 29.84
CA ARG A 432 -11.28 -44.50 30.36
C ARG A 432 -11.86 -43.09 30.34
N GLY A 433 -13.08 -42.92 29.92
CA GLY A 433 -13.77 -41.63 29.86
C GLY A 433 -13.63 -40.93 28.49
N THR A 434 -13.72 -39.63 28.48
CA THR A 434 -13.82 -38.81 27.26
C THR A 434 -12.62 -37.90 27.12
N VAL A 435 -12.10 -37.73 25.88
CA VAL A 435 -11.06 -36.80 25.55
C VAL A 435 -11.53 -35.90 24.41
N GLY A 436 -11.26 -34.59 24.52
CA GLY A 436 -11.59 -33.61 23.50
C GLY A 436 -10.44 -33.33 22.55
N ILE A 437 -10.72 -33.27 21.25
CA ILE A 437 -9.74 -32.85 20.26
C ILE A 437 -10.26 -31.62 19.55
N PRO A 438 -9.52 -30.49 19.59
CA PRO A 438 -9.88 -29.30 18.83
C PRO A 438 -9.62 -29.51 17.33
N ARG A 439 -10.59 -29.17 16.48
CA ARG A 439 -10.49 -29.29 15.01
C ARG A 439 -9.77 -28.08 14.44
N VAL A 440 -8.46 -27.98 14.69
CA VAL A 440 -7.65 -26.81 14.32
C VAL A 440 -6.24 -27.24 13.92
N LEU A 441 -5.56 -26.32 13.23
CA LEU A 441 -4.14 -26.43 12.90
C LEU A 441 -3.77 -27.81 12.29
N ASN A 442 -2.77 -28.47 12.86
CA ASN A 442 -2.27 -29.76 12.39
C ASN A 442 -3.27 -30.92 12.52
N MET A 443 -4.39 -30.75 13.22
CA MET A 443 -5.46 -31.76 13.24
C MET A 443 -6.10 -31.98 11.87
N TYR A 444 -6.00 -31.03 10.97
CA TYR A 444 -6.37 -31.20 9.55
C TYR A 444 -5.48 -32.20 8.79
N GLU A 445 -4.48 -32.77 9.45
CA GLU A 445 -3.66 -33.86 8.93
C GLU A 445 -3.56 -35.05 9.91
N ASN A 446 -3.45 -34.76 11.19
CA ASN A 446 -3.12 -35.76 12.22
C ASN A 446 -4.33 -36.32 12.98
N TYR A 447 -5.53 -35.82 12.73
CA TYR A 447 -6.72 -36.27 13.46
C TYR A 447 -6.96 -37.80 13.39
N PRO A 448 -6.82 -38.50 12.22
CA PRO A 448 -7.00 -39.94 12.14
C PRO A 448 -6.05 -40.74 13.07
N PHE A 449 -4.81 -40.25 13.22
CA PHE A 449 -3.85 -40.85 14.14
C PHE A 449 -4.31 -40.70 15.59
N TRP A 450 -4.62 -39.49 16.03
CA TRP A 450 -5.03 -39.22 17.41
C TRP A 450 -6.36 -39.86 17.77
N TYR A 451 -7.32 -39.82 16.85
CA TYR A 451 -8.57 -40.55 17.02
C TYR A 451 -8.35 -42.03 17.25
N THR A 452 -7.56 -42.68 16.40
CA THR A 452 -7.25 -44.12 16.52
C THR A 452 -6.52 -44.42 17.81
N PHE A 453 -5.52 -43.62 18.17
CA PHE A 453 -4.73 -43.79 19.40
C PHE A 453 -5.65 -43.75 20.64
N PHE A 454 -6.40 -42.69 20.82
CA PHE A 454 -7.27 -42.58 22.00
C PHE A 454 -8.39 -43.62 22.03
N THR A 455 -9.00 -43.89 20.88
CA THR A 455 -10.03 -44.93 20.75
C THR A 455 -9.48 -46.31 21.14
N LYS A 456 -8.27 -46.69 20.69
CA LYS A 456 -7.64 -47.94 21.06
C LYS A 456 -7.27 -48.02 22.53
N LEU A 457 -7.02 -46.91 23.18
CA LEU A 457 -6.82 -46.81 24.61
C LEU A 457 -8.12 -46.87 25.43
N GLY A 458 -9.28 -46.88 24.78
CA GLY A 458 -10.59 -46.92 25.45
C GLY A 458 -11.17 -45.56 25.83
N TYR A 459 -10.75 -44.51 25.16
CA TYR A 459 -11.36 -43.17 25.32
C TYR A 459 -12.42 -42.89 24.25
N ARG A 460 -13.49 -42.21 24.63
CA ARG A 460 -14.42 -41.59 23.71
C ARG A 460 -13.82 -40.28 23.22
N VAL A 461 -13.60 -40.17 21.93
CA VAL A 461 -13.06 -38.92 21.31
C VAL A 461 -14.19 -37.99 20.92
N VAL A 462 -14.19 -36.78 21.46
CA VAL A 462 -15.11 -35.70 21.10
C VAL A 462 -14.34 -34.67 20.27
N LEU A 463 -14.75 -34.51 19.03
CA LEU A 463 -14.17 -33.52 18.11
C LEU A 463 -14.98 -32.22 18.19
N SER A 464 -14.32 -31.08 18.30
CA SER A 464 -15.03 -29.79 18.23
C SER A 464 -15.67 -29.54 16.85
N PRO A 465 -16.74 -28.73 16.74
CA PRO A 465 -17.46 -28.50 15.49
C PRO A 465 -16.58 -27.79 14.44
N GLN A 466 -17.11 -27.56 13.24
CA GLN A 466 -16.44 -26.76 12.23
C GLN A 466 -16.23 -25.32 12.73
N SER A 467 -15.11 -24.71 12.35
CA SER A 467 -14.78 -23.33 12.67
C SER A 467 -15.88 -22.38 12.20
N SER A 468 -16.26 -21.45 13.05
CA SER A 468 -17.25 -20.41 12.77
C SER A 468 -16.91 -19.16 13.57
N HIS A 469 -17.51 -18.03 13.19
CA HIS A 469 -17.35 -16.78 13.94
C HIS A 469 -17.82 -16.91 15.40
N LYS A 470 -18.94 -17.61 15.62
CA LYS A 470 -19.44 -17.90 16.98
C LYS A 470 -18.44 -18.69 17.81
N LEU A 471 -17.72 -19.62 17.19
CA LEU A 471 -16.70 -20.40 17.87
C LEU A 471 -15.48 -19.54 18.21
N TYR A 472 -15.06 -18.66 17.30
CA TYR A 472 -14.02 -17.69 17.56
C TYR A 472 -14.36 -16.78 18.75
N GLU A 473 -15.59 -16.24 18.80
CA GLU A 473 -16.08 -15.39 19.90
C GLU A 473 -15.98 -16.07 21.28
N LEU A 474 -16.16 -17.39 21.34
CA LEU A 474 -16.04 -18.13 22.61
C LEU A 474 -14.63 -18.10 23.20
N GLY A 475 -13.61 -17.93 22.38
CA GLY A 475 -12.20 -17.96 22.79
C GLY A 475 -11.54 -16.60 22.90
N ILE A 476 -12.22 -15.51 22.52
CA ILE A 476 -11.63 -14.18 22.37
C ILE A 476 -10.87 -13.71 23.62
N GLU A 477 -11.45 -13.90 24.80
CA GLU A 477 -10.89 -13.45 26.07
C GLU A 477 -9.59 -14.18 26.46
N SER A 478 -9.35 -15.36 25.89
CA SER A 478 -8.15 -16.16 26.15
C SER A 478 -7.01 -15.94 25.16
N ILE A 479 -7.21 -15.12 24.12
CA ILE A 479 -6.20 -14.81 23.13
C ILE A 479 -5.16 -13.84 23.72
N PRO A 480 -3.86 -14.25 23.86
CA PRO A 480 -2.87 -13.44 24.58
C PRO A 480 -2.34 -12.27 23.78
N SER A 481 -2.49 -12.28 22.45
CA SER A 481 -1.93 -11.26 21.56
C SER A 481 -2.75 -11.02 20.31
N GLU A 482 -2.92 -9.76 19.96
CA GLU A 482 -3.51 -9.33 18.68
C GLU A 482 -2.71 -9.80 17.46
N SER A 483 -1.41 -10.01 17.62
CA SER A 483 -0.50 -10.43 16.54
C SER A 483 -0.56 -11.92 16.20
N GLU A 484 -1.30 -12.73 16.95
CA GLU A 484 -1.49 -14.14 16.59
C GLU A 484 -2.22 -14.27 15.25
N CYS A 485 -1.81 -15.27 14.44
CA CYS A 485 -2.50 -15.57 13.20
C CYS A 485 -3.93 -16.08 13.47
N TYR A 486 -4.85 -15.79 12.57
CA TYR A 486 -6.27 -16.13 12.74
C TYR A 486 -6.53 -17.63 12.99
N PRO A 487 -5.84 -18.58 12.31
CA PRO A 487 -5.96 -20.01 12.64
C PRO A 487 -5.57 -20.37 14.09
N ALA A 488 -4.57 -19.71 14.65
CA ALA A 488 -4.17 -19.92 16.05
C ALA A 488 -5.23 -19.34 17.00
N LYS A 489 -5.77 -18.15 16.71
CA LYS A 489 -6.88 -17.54 17.46
C LYS A 489 -8.12 -18.45 17.48
N LEU A 490 -8.43 -19.13 16.38
CA LEU A 490 -9.51 -20.11 16.32
C LEU A 490 -9.32 -21.27 17.29
N ALA A 491 -8.07 -21.70 17.58
CA ALA A 491 -7.81 -22.78 18.52
C ALA A 491 -8.39 -22.50 19.91
N HIS A 492 -8.30 -21.26 20.36
CA HIS A 492 -8.88 -20.83 21.63
C HIS A 492 -10.39 -21.09 21.69
N GLY A 493 -11.12 -20.74 20.64
CA GLY A 493 -12.56 -20.99 20.56
C GLY A 493 -12.93 -22.47 20.58
N HIS A 494 -12.16 -23.31 19.84
CA HIS A 494 -12.37 -24.75 19.82
C HIS A 494 -12.11 -25.39 21.18
N ILE A 495 -11.05 -24.97 21.88
CA ILE A 495 -10.73 -25.44 23.23
C ILE A 495 -11.82 -25.01 24.21
N MET A 496 -12.24 -23.76 24.20
CA MET A 496 -13.31 -23.26 25.06
C MET A 496 -14.63 -23.97 24.83
N TRP A 497 -14.94 -24.32 23.58
CA TRP A 497 -16.12 -25.13 23.28
C TRP A 497 -16.03 -26.51 23.94
N LEU A 498 -14.92 -27.19 23.82
CA LEU A 498 -14.68 -28.51 24.43
C LEU A 498 -14.76 -28.45 25.96
N ILE A 499 -14.19 -27.41 26.58
CA ILE A 499 -14.29 -27.20 28.04
C ILE A 499 -15.74 -27.02 28.45
N LYS A 500 -16.54 -26.25 27.70
CA LYS A 500 -17.99 -26.06 27.96
C LYS A 500 -18.81 -27.35 27.79
N GLN A 501 -18.31 -28.33 27.00
CA GLN A 501 -18.92 -29.66 26.92
C GLN A 501 -18.50 -30.57 28.11
N GLY A 502 -17.69 -30.07 29.04
CA GLY A 502 -17.21 -30.87 30.18
C GLY A 502 -16.18 -31.92 29.83
N VAL A 503 -15.52 -31.74 28.67
CA VAL A 503 -14.50 -32.70 28.19
C VAL A 503 -13.13 -32.28 28.74
N LYS A 504 -12.37 -33.24 29.21
CA LYS A 504 -11.03 -33.04 29.73
C LYS A 504 -10.01 -33.11 28.60
#